data_a22f095dcbd073c4deb4869c7f327b8f
#
_entry.id   a22f095dcbd073c4deb4869c7f327b8f
#
_cell.length_a   1.000
_cell.length_b   1.000
_cell.length_c   1.000
_cell.angle_alpha   90.00
_cell.angle_beta   90.00
_cell.angle_gamma   90.00
#
_symmetry.space_group_name_H-M   'P 1'
#
loop_
_entity.id
_entity.type
_entity.pdbx_description
1 polymer ?
#
loop_
_entity_poly.entity_id
_entity_poly.type
_entity_poly.pdbx_seq_one_letter_code
_entity_poly.pdbx_strand_id
1 'polypeptide(L)'
;MAKTIGIDLGTTNSCVAVIEGGEPVVIANAEGARTTPSVVAFSKTGERMVGQVAKRQAITNPDRTISSIKREMGTDHKVTIDGKSYTPQEISAMILQKLKGDAEAYLGESVTSAVITVPAYFTDAQRQATKDAGKIAGLDVKRIINEPTAAALSYGIDKEDDQKILVYDLGGGTFDVSIIEMGDGVQEVLATAGNNRLGGDDFDKRVMDWIINSFKVSDGIDLSGDKMAMQRIKEAAEKAKIELSGMTSASINLPFITADATGPKHLDLTLSRAKFNELTADLVEKTMGPVRQALSDSGLSIGEINKVLMVGGSSRIPAVQEAVKKLIGKEPFKGINPDECVAIGAALQAGVLGGEVQGLLLLDVTPLSLGVETMGGVMTKIIDRNTTIPTKKSQIFSTAADGQTQVEVNVLQGEREFARDNKQLGLFKLDGIAPAPRGIPQIEVTFDIDANGIVNVSAKDLGTGKEQHITISSSSNMSKEDIDKAVKAAEQFAEEDKKRREEVETKNNAENLCYQAEKLVNESGDKLEEADKTEVNNKVAALKTTMQNGTVEEIKSGMDELQKAIYAVSEKLYKASAPQQGEQAAPGANPQQGGQNPNGDVYDADYKDVD
;
A
#
# COMPACT_ATOMS: atom_id res chain seq x y z
N MET A 1 3.00 -25.24 4.88
CA MET A 1 2.82 -24.12 5.83
C MET A 1 2.05 -23.04 5.11
N ALA A 2 1.15 -22.33 5.78
CA ALA A 2 0.46 -21.19 5.14
C ALA A 2 1.49 -20.14 4.70
N LYS A 3 1.34 -19.62 3.49
CA LYS A 3 2.24 -18.62 2.93
C LYS A 3 2.18 -17.31 3.73
N THR A 4 3.33 -16.69 3.94
CA THR A 4 3.43 -15.33 4.49
C THR A 4 3.66 -14.37 3.34
N ILE A 5 2.81 -13.34 3.23
CA ILE A 5 2.89 -12.36 2.16
C ILE A 5 3.67 -11.10 2.59
N GLY A 6 4.29 -10.44 1.65
CA GLY A 6 4.88 -9.11 1.82
C GLY A 6 3.93 -8.04 1.30
N ILE A 7 3.65 -7.02 2.10
CA ILE A 7 2.73 -5.93 1.76
C ILE A 7 3.45 -4.60 1.86
N ASP A 8 3.44 -3.84 0.77
CA ASP A 8 3.64 -2.40 0.78
C ASP A 8 2.29 -1.72 1.00
N LEU A 9 2.06 -1.18 2.19
CA LEU A 9 0.87 -0.39 2.51
C LEU A 9 1.15 1.09 2.21
N GLY A 10 1.13 1.46 0.94
CA GLY A 10 1.47 2.82 0.49
C GLY A 10 0.36 3.86 0.75
N THR A 11 0.72 5.15 0.77
CA THR A 11 -0.25 6.25 0.95
C THR A 11 -1.24 6.35 -0.21
N THR A 12 -0.74 6.22 -1.43
CA THR A 12 -1.54 6.37 -2.67
C THR A 12 -1.89 5.03 -3.29
N ASN A 13 -0.91 4.14 -3.39
CA ASN A 13 -1.07 2.79 -3.91
C ASN A 13 -0.40 1.80 -2.96
N SER A 14 -0.98 0.62 -2.86
CA SER A 14 -0.44 -0.52 -2.12
C SER A 14 -0.10 -1.67 -3.08
N CYS A 15 0.83 -2.52 -2.67
CA CYS A 15 1.30 -3.64 -3.47
C CYS A 15 1.47 -4.87 -2.58
N VAL A 16 1.25 -6.06 -3.12
CA VAL A 16 1.43 -7.33 -2.42
C VAL A 16 2.29 -8.28 -3.23
N ALA A 17 3.19 -8.98 -2.56
CA ALA A 17 4.08 -9.96 -3.17
C ALA A 17 4.23 -11.20 -2.27
N VAL A 18 4.68 -12.30 -2.86
CA VAL A 18 4.89 -13.57 -2.19
C VAL A 18 6.17 -14.25 -2.71
N ILE A 19 6.75 -15.17 -1.96
CA ILE A 19 7.84 -16.01 -2.45
C ILE A 19 7.25 -17.27 -3.10
N GLU A 20 7.60 -17.49 -4.36
CA GLU A 20 7.27 -18.70 -5.13
C GLU A 20 8.54 -19.28 -5.76
N GLY A 21 8.81 -20.53 -5.52
CA GLY A 21 10.02 -21.19 -6.06
C GLY A 21 11.34 -20.56 -5.61
N GLY A 22 11.35 -19.81 -4.50
CA GLY A 22 12.52 -19.08 -3.99
C GLY A 22 12.61 -17.62 -4.49
N GLU A 23 11.77 -17.23 -5.43
CA GLU A 23 11.77 -15.89 -6.05
C GLU A 23 10.57 -15.05 -5.61
N PRO A 24 10.72 -13.73 -5.47
CA PRO A 24 9.61 -12.86 -5.14
C PRO A 24 8.72 -12.58 -6.36
N VAL A 25 7.43 -12.80 -6.20
CA VAL A 25 6.40 -12.57 -7.23
C VAL A 25 5.42 -11.51 -6.75
N VAL A 26 5.23 -10.45 -7.52
CA VAL A 26 4.19 -9.44 -7.26
C VAL A 26 2.85 -9.97 -7.75
N ILE A 27 1.88 -10.01 -6.84
CA ILE A 27 0.52 -10.51 -7.12
C ILE A 27 -0.30 -9.41 -7.78
N ALA A 28 -0.88 -9.71 -8.94
CA ALA A 28 -1.85 -8.83 -9.58
C ALA A 28 -3.19 -8.88 -8.83
N ASN A 29 -3.84 -7.72 -8.69
CA ASN A 29 -5.17 -7.65 -8.11
C ASN A 29 -6.26 -8.19 -9.06
N ALA A 30 -7.50 -8.26 -8.57
CA ALA A 30 -8.63 -8.77 -9.36
C ALA A 30 -8.89 -7.96 -10.65
N GLU A 31 -8.43 -6.72 -10.71
CA GLU A 31 -8.51 -5.85 -11.88
C GLU A 31 -7.32 -6.01 -12.85
N GLY A 32 -6.39 -6.94 -12.58
CA GLY A 32 -5.20 -7.23 -13.37
C GLY A 32 -4.04 -6.25 -13.16
N ALA A 33 -4.14 -5.30 -12.23
CA ALA A 33 -3.08 -4.35 -11.93
C ALA A 33 -2.15 -4.90 -10.83
N ARG A 34 -0.87 -4.55 -10.91
CA ARG A 34 0.16 -4.96 -9.93
C ARG A 34 0.18 -4.10 -8.66
N THR A 35 -0.52 -2.96 -8.70
CA THR A 35 -0.74 -2.08 -7.55
C THR A 35 -2.23 -1.81 -7.36
N THR A 36 -2.65 -1.61 -6.12
CA THR A 36 -4.03 -1.33 -5.74
C THR A 36 -4.10 0.07 -5.13
N PRO A 37 -4.93 1.00 -5.64
CA PRO A 37 -5.12 2.31 -5.02
C PRO A 37 -5.52 2.18 -3.54
N SER A 38 -4.84 2.92 -2.67
CA SER A 38 -5.13 2.96 -1.22
C SER A 38 -6.34 3.86 -0.95
N VAL A 39 -7.46 3.51 -1.58
CA VAL A 39 -8.72 4.26 -1.53
C VAL A 39 -9.84 3.35 -1.05
N VAL A 40 -10.61 3.84 -0.08
CA VAL A 40 -11.80 3.18 0.46
C VAL A 40 -13.01 4.09 0.23
N ALA A 41 -14.11 3.53 -0.21
CA ALA A 41 -15.35 4.27 -0.37
C ALA A 41 -16.55 3.46 0.12
N PHE A 42 -17.63 4.17 0.44
CA PHE A 42 -18.90 3.59 0.84
C PHE A 42 -19.99 4.05 -0.11
N SER A 43 -20.77 3.13 -0.66
CA SER A 43 -21.92 3.46 -1.49
C SER A 43 -23.03 4.11 -0.66
N LYS A 44 -24.06 4.65 -1.32
CA LYS A 44 -25.25 5.16 -0.64
C LYS A 44 -26.03 4.08 0.13
N THR A 45 -25.83 2.83 -0.25
CA THR A 45 -26.43 1.65 0.41
C THR A 45 -25.56 1.09 1.55
N GLY A 46 -24.43 1.75 1.87
CA GLY A 46 -23.50 1.34 2.93
C GLY A 46 -22.46 0.30 2.51
N GLU A 47 -22.43 -0.04 1.23
CA GLU A 47 -21.49 -1.01 0.70
C GLU A 47 -20.08 -0.46 0.64
N ARG A 48 -19.11 -1.27 1.09
CA ARG A 48 -17.69 -0.94 1.08
C ARG A 48 -17.05 -1.29 -0.26
N MET A 49 -16.32 -0.33 -0.80
CA MET A 49 -15.50 -0.47 -2.01
C MET A 49 -14.04 -0.14 -1.66
N VAL A 50 -13.09 -0.87 -2.23
CA VAL A 50 -11.65 -0.66 -2.00
C VAL A 50 -10.90 -0.73 -3.32
N GLY A 51 -9.86 0.07 -3.47
CA GLY A 51 -8.99 0.04 -4.63
C GLY A 51 -9.54 0.84 -5.82
N GLN A 52 -9.40 0.29 -7.01
CA GLN A 52 -9.74 0.98 -8.26
C GLN A 52 -11.23 1.30 -8.35
N VAL A 53 -12.10 0.44 -7.85
CA VAL A 53 -13.55 0.67 -7.82
C VAL A 53 -13.90 1.87 -6.95
N ALA A 54 -13.27 1.97 -5.78
CA ALA A 54 -13.42 3.13 -4.89
C ALA A 54 -12.88 4.42 -5.54
N LYS A 55 -11.73 4.37 -6.20
CA LYS A 55 -11.12 5.54 -6.88
C LYS A 55 -12.00 6.03 -8.03
N ARG A 56 -12.56 5.14 -8.84
CA ARG A 56 -13.38 5.51 -10.01
C ARG A 56 -14.64 6.30 -9.66
N GLN A 57 -15.26 6.03 -8.52
CA GLN A 57 -16.50 6.70 -8.11
C GLN A 57 -16.27 7.93 -7.22
N ALA A 58 -15.01 8.28 -6.92
CA ALA A 58 -14.66 9.39 -6.01
C ALA A 58 -15.27 10.73 -6.44
N ILE A 59 -15.33 11.02 -7.75
CA ILE A 59 -15.91 12.25 -8.28
C ILE A 59 -17.39 12.38 -7.90
N THR A 60 -18.15 11.30 -8.02
CA THR A 60 -19.61 11.31 -7.78
C THR A 60 -19.98 11.06 -6.33
N ASN A 61 -19.01 10.66 -5.51
CA ASN A 61 -19.20 10.29 -4.12
C ASN A 61 -18.04 10.78 -3.22
N PRO A 62 -17.64 12.05 -3.29
CA PRO A 62 -16.45 12.56 -2.61
C PRO A 62 -16.57 12.48 -1.08
N ASP A 63 -17.76 12.69 -0.51
CA ASP A 63 -17.98 12.69 0.94
C ASP A 63 -17.85 11.31 1.58
N ARG A 64 -17.90 10.24 0.80
CA ARG A 64 -17.84 8.85 1.24
C ARG A 64 -16.62 8.12 0.70
N THR A 65 -15.65 8.86 0.14
CA THR A 65 -14.41 8.33 -0.42
C THR A 65 -13.22 8.82 0.38
N ILE A 66 -12.44 7.90 0.91
CA ILE A 66 -11.29 8.15 1.77
C ILE A 66 -10.02 7.80 0.99
N SER A 67 -9.10 8.75 0.88
CA SER A 67 -7.77 8.57 0.30
C SER A 67 -6.70 9.09 1.26
N SER A 68 -5.45 8.66 1.08
CA SER A 68 -4.27 9.13 1.83
C SER A 68 -4.37 8.94 3.35
N ILE A 69 -5.19 7.99 3.83
CA ILE A 69 -5.43 7.74 5.26
C ILE A 69 -4.16 7.39 6.04
N LYS A 70 -3.13 6.85 5.38
CA LYS A 70 -1.84 6.53 5.98
C LYS A 70 -1.17 7.75 6.64
N ARG A 71 -1.44 8.97 6.15
CA ARG A 71 -0.94 10.23 6.75
C ARG A 71 -1.50 10.50 8.15
N GLU A 72 -2.64 9.88 8.48
CA GLU A 72 -3.32 10.04 9.77
C GLU A 72 -3.07 8.86 10.72
N MET A 73 -2.25 7.86 10.33
CA MET A 73 -1.88 6.74 11.20
C MET A 73 -1.21 7.25 12.48
N GLY A 74 -1.57 6.64 13.61
CA GLY A 74 -1.04 7.02 14.92
C GLY A 74 -1.58 8.36 15.47
N THR A 75 -2.65 8.91 14.86
CA THR A 75 -3.37 10.10 15.35
C THR A 75 -4.77 9.73 15.83
N ASP A 76 -5.47 10.66 16.46
CA ASP A 76 -6.87 10.53 16.91
C ASP A 76 -7.88 10.92 15.82
N HIS A 77 -7.41 11.10 14.58
CA HIS A 77 -8.26 11.41 13.43
C HIS A 77 -9.34 10.35 13.25
N LYS A 78 -10.56 10.79 12.94
CA LYS A 78 -11.70 9.93 12.64
C LYS A 78 -12.41 10.39 11.38
N VAL A 79 -12.72 9.43 10.53
CA VAL A 79 -13.57 9.67 9.36
C VAL A 79 -14.98 9.21 9.69
N THR A 80 -15.98 10.10 9.56
CA THR A 80 -17.37 9.77 9.83
C THR A 80 -18.14 9.59 8.53
N ILE A 81 -18.70 8.39 8.33
CA ILE A 81 -19.54 8.02 7.18
C ILE A 81 -20.86 7.52 7.72
N ASP A 82 -21.96 8.12 7.32
CA ASP A 82 -23.34 7.74 7.72
C ASP A 82 -23.52 7.59 9.22
N GLY A 83 -22.88 8.47 10.00
CA GLY A 83 -22.95 8.45 11.47
C GLY A 83 -22.02 7.42 12.15
N LYS A 84 -21.32 6.58 11.38
CA LYS A 84 -20.30 5.67 11.88
C LYS A 84 -18.92 6.30 11.74
N SER A 85 -18.14 6.34 12.82
CA SER A 85 -16.77 6.84 12.82
C SER A 85 -15.78 5.70 12.65
N TYR A 86 -14.80 5.91 11.80
CA TYR A 86 -13.72 4.97 11.50
C TYR A 86 -12.38 5.60 11.86
N THR A 87 -11.50 4.84 12.48
CA THR A 87 -10.11 5.20 12.73
C THR A 87 -9.24 4.99 11.48
N PRO A 88 -8.06 5.61 11.39
CA PRO A 88 -7.11 5.31 10.31
C PRO A 88 -6.73 3.84 10.22
N GLN A 89 -6.64 3.14 11.38
CA GLN A 89 -6.37 1.71 11.45
C GLN A 89 -7.47 0.88 10.78
N GLU A 90 -8.75 1.19 11.05
CA GLU A 90 -9.89 0.49 10.44
C GLU A 90 -9.95 0.70 8.93
N ILE A 91 -9.71 1.93 8.45
CA ILE A 91 -9.67 2.21 7.00
C ILE A 91 -8.48 1.49 6.33
N SER A 92 -7.30 1.53 6.96
CA SER A 92 -6.12 0.81 6.47
C SER A 92 -6.33 -0.70 6.48
N ALA A 93 -7.03 -1.24 7.47
CA ALA A 93 -7.38 -2.66 7.53
C ALA A 93 -8.27 -3.09 6.35
N MET A 94 -9.17 -2.23 5.87
CA MET A 94 -9.98 -2.51 4.68
C MET A 94 -9.11 -2.66 3.42
N ILE A 95 -8.06 -1.83 3.29
CA ILE A 95 -7.08 -1.95 2.21
C ILE A 95 -6.30 -3.28 2.33
N LEU A 96 -5.83 -3.59 3.55
CA LEU A 96 -5.12 -4.84 3.82
C LEU A 96 -5.97 -6.08 3.56
N GLN A 97 -7.27 -6.03 3.87
CA GLN A 97 -8.22 -7.11 3.56
C GLN A 97 -8.37 -7.34 2.06
N LYS A 98 -8.41 -6.26 1.25
CA LYS A 98 -8.43 -6.36 -0.21
C LYS A 98 -7.17 -7.05 -0.72
N LEU A 99 -5.99 -6.61 -0.28
CA LEU A 99 -4.71 -7.21 -0.68
C LEU A 99 -4.60 -8.67 -0.25
N LYS A 100 -5.06 -9.00 0.97
CA LYS A 100 -5.16 -10.37 1.47
C LYS A 100 -6.06 -11.21 0.56
N GLY A 101 -7.26 -10.72 0.24
CA GLY A 101 -8.20 -11.41 -0.64
C GLY A 101 -7.66 -11.64 -2.05
N ASP A 102 -6.92 -10.67 -2.61
CA ASP A 102 -6.25 -10.83 -3.90
C ASP A 102 -5.14 -11.90 -3.83
N ALA A 103 -4.37 -11.91 -2.73
CA ALA A 103 -3.35 -12.92 -2.50
C ALA A 103 -3.95 -14.32 -2.33
N GLU A 104 -5.02 -14.46 -1.55
CA GLU A 104 -5.74 -15.73 -1.38
C GLU A 104 -6.33 -16.26 -2.68
N ALA A 105 -6.85 -15.36 -3.51
CA ALA A 105 -7.38 -15.71 -4.83
C ALA A 105 -6.28 -16.20 -5.79
N TYR A 106 -5.11 -15.56 -5.74
CA TYR A 106 -3.96 -15.94 -6.54
C TYR A 106 -3.36 -17.28 -6.08
N LEU A 107 -3.18 -17.45 -4.77
CA LEU A 107 -2.53 -18.64 -4.18
C LEU A 107 -3.45 -19.86 -4.11
N GLY A 108 -4.78 -19.67 -4.15
CA GLY A 108 -5.76 -20.74 -3.95
C GLY A 108 -5.81 -21.28 -2.51
N GLU A 109 -5.20 -20.58 -1.56
CA GLU A 109 -5.18 -20.96 -0.13
C GLU A 109 -5.34 -19.71 0.78
N SER A 110 -5.71 -19.95 2.03
CA SER A 110 -5.88 -18.88 3.02
C SER A 110 -4.54 -18.28 3.43
N VAL A 111 -4.49 -16.95 3.51
CA VAL A 111 -3.33 -16.18 3.99
C VAL A 111 -3.61 -15.66 5.40
N THR A 112 -2.79 -16.07 6.35
CA THR A 112 -2.96 -15.72 7.78
C THR A 112 -1.86 -14.83 8.33
N SER A 113 -0.75 -14.63 7.60
CA SER A 113 0.39 -13.86 8.09
C SER A 113 1.00 -12.97 7.01
N ALA A 114 1.57 -11.84 7.46
CA ALA A 114 2.19 -10.87 6.58
C ALA A 114 3.41 -10.18 7.23
N VAL A 115 4.31 -9.70 6.36
CA VAL A 115 5.26 -8.63 6.65
C VAL A 115 4.70 -7.35 6.01
N ILE A 116 4.57 -6.28 6.79
CA ILE A 116 3.98 -5.01 6.33
C ILE A 116 5.03 -3.90 6.42
N THR A 117 5.10 -3.05 5.40
CA THR A 117 6.07 -1.95 5.37
C THR A 117 5.51 -0.67 5.98
N VAL A 118 6.42 0.14 6.50
CA VAL A 118 6.15 1.49 6.99
C VAL A 118 7.27 2.43 6.56
N PRO A 119 7.01 3.74 6.44
CA PRO A 119 8.07 4.73 6.29
C PRO A 119 9.12 4.60 7.40
N ALA A 120 10.40 4.79 7.06
CA ALA A 120 11.48 4.66 8.04
C ALA A 120 11.34 5.67 9.18
N TYR A 121 10.83 6.85 8.88
CA TYR A 121 10.64 7.94 9.83
C TYR A 121 9.31 7.89 10.60
N PHE A 122 8.55 6.78 10.49
CA PHE A 122 7.35 6.58 11.31
C PHE A 122 7.70 6.49 12.79
N THR A 123 6.90 7.19 13.60
CA THR A 123 6.95 7.09 15.04
C THR A 123 6.46 5.72 15.52
N ASP A 124 6.79 5.35 16.76
CA ASP A 124 6.29 4.12 17.38
C ASP A 124 4.76 3.99 17.32
N ALA A 125 4.04 5.07 17.59
CA ALA A 125 2.59 5.12 17.48
C ALA A 125 2.06 4.76 16.08
N GLN A 126 2.72 5.24 15.02
CA GLN A 126 2.35 4.95 13.64
C GLN A 126 2.66 3.49 13.26
N ARG A 127 3.78 2.94 13.77
CA ARG A 127 4.16 1.53 13.60
C ARG A 127 3.16 0.60 14.28
N GLN A 128 2.81 0.90 15.54
CA GLN A 128 1.81 0.12 16.29
C GLN A 128 0.44 0.19 15.61
N ALA A 129 0.01 1.38 15.16
CA ALA A 129 -1.24 1.54 14.43
C ALA A 129 -1.29 0.70 13.14
N THR A 130 -0.15 0.59 12.43
CA THR A 130 -0.03 -0.27 11.24
C THR A 130 -0.13 -1.75 11.61
N LYS A 131 0.51 -2.17 12.70
CA LYS A 131 0.40 -3.54 13.22
C LYS A 131 -1.04 -3.88 13.62
N ASP A 132 -1.75 -2.94 14.25
CA ASP A 132 -3.15 -3.10 14.64
C ASP A 132 -4.07 -3.17 13.41
N ALA A 133 -3.82 -2.37 12.37
CA ALA A 133 -4.54 -2.49 11.10
C ALA A 133 -4.39 -3.88 10.47
N GLY A 134 -3.18 -4.46 10.53
CA GLY A 134 -2.93 -5.83 10.09
C GLY A 134 -3.76 -6.86 10.87
N LYS A 135 -3.82 -6.73 12.22
CA LYS A 135 -4.65 -7.59 13.07
C LYS A 135 -6.14 -7.47 12.74
N ILE A 136 -6.65 -6.24 12.58
CA ILE A 136 -8.03 -5.97 12.19
C ILE A 136 -8.34 -6.60 10.82
N ALA A 137 -7.37 -6.63 9.91
CA ALA A 137 -7.50 -7.31 8.62
C ALA A 137 -7.44 -8.85 8.71
N GLY A 138 -7.26 -9.42 9.90
CA GLY A 138 -7.13 -10.87 10.10
C GLY A 138 -5.76 -11.41 9.69
N LEU A 139 -4.70 -10.58 9.81
CA LEU A 139 -3.32 -10.95 9.54
C LEU A 139 -2.49 -10.97 10.83
N ASP A 140 -1.75 -12.04 11.05
CA ASP A 140 -0.66 -12.08 12.03
C ASP A 140 0.55 -11.34 11.43
N VAL A 141 0.80 -10.12 11.88
CA VAL A 141 1.90 -9.28 11.43
C VAL A 141 3.20 -9.79 12.03
N LYS A 142 3.92 -10.60 11.26
CA LYS A 142 5.19 -11.22 11.69
C LYS A 142 6.28 -10.20 11.89
N ARG A 143 6.33 -9.18 11.03
CA ARG A 143 7.30 -8.08 11.11
C ARG A 143 6.75 -6.81 10.48
N ILE A 144 7.11 -5.67 11.06
CA ILE A 144 7.06 -4.36 10.43
C ILE A 144 8.47 -4.05 9.92
N ILE A 145 8.60 -3.67 8.64
CA ILE A 145 9.89 -3.36 8.01
C ILE A 145 9.83 -1.96 7.39
N ASN A 146 10.95 -1.24 7.41
CA ASN A 146 11.02 0.09 6.80
C ASN A 146 11.01 0.01 5.26
N GLU A 147 10.26 0.90 4.59
CA GLU A 147 10.13 0.96 3.13
C GLU A 147 11.48 1.06 2.41
N PRO A 148 12.40 1.98 2.78
CA PRO A 148 13.70 2.05 2.11
C PRO A 148 14.56 0.80 2.34
N THR A 149 14.41 0.16 3.49
CA THR A 149 15.11 -1.09 3.80
C THR A 149 14.57 -2.26 2.96
N ALA A 150 13.25 -2.35 2.80
CA ALA A 150 12.62 -3.31 1.90
C ALA A 150 13.06 -3.09 0.44
N ALA A 151 13.11 -1.84 -0.02
CA ALA A 151 13.59 -1.53 -1.36
C ALA A 151 15.06 -1.94 -1.58
N ALA A 152 15.91 -1.77 -0.56
CA ALA A 152 17.29 -2.23 -0.60
C ALA A 152 17.39 -3.76 -0.67
N LEU A 153 16.54 -4.50 0.06
CA LEU A 153 16.46 -5.97 -0.05
C LEU A 153 16.13 -6.40 -1.48
N SER A 154 15.14 -5.75 -2.10
CA SER A 154 14.77 -6.02 -3.50
C SER A 154 15.91 -5.78 -4.48
N TYR A 155 16.73 -4.74 -4.24
CA TYR A 155 17.90 -4.45 -5.07
C TYR A 155 19.03 -5.44 -4.82
N GLY A 156 19.24 -5.87 -3.57
CA GLY A 156 20.42 -6.60 -3.13
C GLY A 156 20.36 -8.10 -3.33
N ILE A 157 19.21 -8.67 -3.71
CA ILE A 157 19.02 -10.13 -3.79
C ILE A 157 20.08 -10.84 -4.67
N ASP A 158 20.56 -10.16 -5.73
CA ASP A 158 21.53 -10.72 -6.67
C ASP A 158 22.93 -10.10 -6.54
N LYS A 159 23.22 -9.38 -5.45
CA LYS A 159 24.49 -8.65 -5.27
C LYS A 159 25.35 -9.32 -4.22
N GLU A 160 26.56 -9.70 -4.63
CA GLU A 160 27.59 -10.29 -3.76
C GLU A 160 28.61 -9.25 -3.26
N ASP A 161 28.75 -8.11 -3.98
CA ASP A 161 29.73 -7.07 -3.65
C ASP A 161 29.27 -6.17 -2.51
N ASP A 162 30.20 -5.79 -1.65
CA ASP A 162 29.99 -4.74 -0.64
C ASP A 162 29.62 -3.42 -1.28
N GLN A 163 28.46 -2.87 -0.94
CA GLN A 163 27.96 -1.62 -1.49
C GLN A 163 27.36 -0.72 -0.39
N LYS A 164 27.64 0.57 -0.51
CA LYS A 164 26.97 1.63 0.25
C LYS A 164 25.96 2.32 -0.66
N ILE A 165 24.69 2.17 -0.33
CA ILE A 165 23.60 2.70 -1.16
C ILE A 165 22.84 3.79 -0.42
N LEU A 166 22.40 4.79 -1.17
CA LEU A 166 21.44 5.79 -0.72
C LEU A 166 20.08 5.43 -1.31
N VAL A 167 19.11 5.14 -0.47
CA VAL A 167 17.71 4.93 -0.86
C VAL A 167 16.97 6.24 -0.64
N TYR A 168 16.41 6.80 -1.71
CA TYR A 168 15.61 8.01 -1.72
C TYR A 168 14.18 7.63 -2.04
N ASP A 169 13.32 7.61 -1.03
CA ASP A 169 11.92 7.20 -1.16
C ASP A 169 10.99 8.41 -1.04
N LEU A 170 10.44 8.84 -2.19
CA LEU A 170 9.43 9.88 -2.26
C LEU A 170 8.11 9.28 -2.72
N GLY A 171 7.30 8.88 -1.75
CA GLY A 171 5.97 8.33 -1.95
C GLY A 171 4.90 9.40 -2.19
N GLY A 172 3.63 9.01 -2.03
CA GLY A 172 2.50 9.93 -2.14
C GLY A 172 2.35 10.86 -0.94
N GLY A 173 2.71 10.39 0.27
CA GLY A 173 2.46 11.12 1.51
C GLY A 173 3.68 11.37 2.39
N THR A 174 4.75 10.61 2.20
CA THR A 174 5.97 10.61 3.03
C THR A 174 7.21 10.69 2.15
N PHE A 175 8.27 11.20 2.75
CA PHE A 175 9.61 11.21 2.20
C PHE A 175 10.58 10.59 3.20
N ASP A 176 11.34 9.59 2.78
CA ASP A 176 12.38 8.94 3.55
C ASP A 176 13.68 8.87 2.75
N VAL A 177 14.79 8.96 3.45
CA VAL A 177 16.12 8.69 2.90
C VAL A 177 16.88 7.82 3.89
N SER A 178 17.48 6.74 3.39
CA SER A 178 18.31 5.85 4.19
C SER A 178 19.63 5.58 3.51
N ILE A 179 20.70 5.49 4.29
CA ILE A 179 22.00 5.04 3.84
C ILE A 179 22.21 3.66 4.42
N ILE A 180 22.46 2.71 3.52
CA ILE A 180 22.49 1.29 3.83
C ILE A 180 23.79 0.70 3.30
N GLU A 181 24.48 -0.04 4.16
CA GLU A 181 25.64 -0.87 3.78
C GLU A 181 25.16 -2.29 3.55
N MET A 182 25.59 -2.87 2.44
CA MET A 182 25.22 -4.21 2.02
C MET A 182 26.49 -4.99 1.73
N GLY A 183 26.60 -6.21 2.28
CA GLY A 183 27.72 -7.12 2.04
C GLY A 183 27.53 -8.43 2.79
N ASP A 184 28.06 -9.53 2.25
CA ASP A 184 28.04 -10.87 2.86
C ASP A 184 26.65 -11.35 3.33
N GLY A 185 25.57 -10.97 2.63
CA GLY A 185 24.21 -11.30 3.02
C GLY A 185 23.67 -10.46 4.19
N VAL A 186 24.40 -9.47 4.67
CA VAL A 186 23.96 -8.52 5.71
C VAL A 186 23.58 -7.20 5.06
N GLN A 187 22.46 -6.66 5.49
CA GLN A 187 22.05 -5.28 5.17
C GLN A 187 21.94 -4.49 6.47
N GLU A 188 22.79 -3.50 6.63
CA GLU A 188 22.83 -2.63 7.81
C GLU A 188 22.45 -1.21 7.42
N VAL A 189 21.42 -0.67 8.07
CA VAL A 189 21.06 0.74 7.94
C VAL A 189 22.03 1.55 8.78
N LEU A 190 22.82 2.43 8.15
CA LEU A 190 23.78 3.30 8.85
C LEU A 190 23.11 4.57 9.37
N ALA A 191 22.20 5.14 8.57
CA ALA A 191 21.44 6.33 8.95
C ALA A 191 20.12 6.41 8.19
N THR A 192 19.13 7.03 8.83
CA THR A 192 17.85 7.36 8.20
C THR A 192 17.38 8.74 8.63
N ALA A 193 16.74 9.45 7.70
CA ALA A 193 16.09 10.73 7.94
C ALA A 193 14.86 10.85 7.05
N GLY A 194 13.93 11.77 7.35
CA GLY A 194 12.72 11.86 6.54
C GLY A 194 11.76 12.98 6.94
N ASN A 195 10.61 12.96 6.29
CA ASN A 195 9.48 13.84 6.57
C ASN A 195 8.15 13.11 6.33
N ASN A 196 7.43 12.83 7.41
CA ASN A 196 6.15 12.10 7.39
C ASN A 196 4.97 12.87 6.76
N ARG A 197 5.19 14.12 6.35
CA ARG A 197 4.18 15.00 5.75
C ARG A 197 4.70 15.70 4.49
N LEU A 198 5.51 15.00 3.71
CA LEU A 198 6.01 15.47 2.41
C LEU A 198 5.94 14.34 1.40
N GLY A 199 5.17 14.52 0.33
CA GLY A 199 5.03 13.52 -0.72
C GLY A 199 4.27 14.04 -1.92
N GLY A 200 3.94 13.17 -2.86
CA GLY A 200 3.25 13.49 -4.12
C GLY A 200 1.95 14.27 -3.96
N ASP A 201 1.19 14.02 -2.87
CA ASP A 201 -0.04 14.76 -2.57
C ASP A 201 0.21 16.27 -2.36
N ASP A 202 1.40 16.63 -1.86
CA ASP A 202 1.78 18.05 -1.67
C ASP A 202 2.10 18.70 -3.01
N PHE A 203 2.71 17.97 -3.94
CA PHE A 203 2.91 18.41 -5.32
C PHE A 203 1.57 18.58 -6.03
N ASP A 204 0.64 17.63 -5.89
CA ASP A 204 -0.70 17.73 -6.45
C ASP A 204 -1.44 18.95 -5.91
N LYS A 205 -1.32 19.21 -4.61
CA LYS A 205 -1.92 20.38 -3.99
C LYS A 205 -1.42 21.69 -4.60
N ARG A 206 -0.14 21.83 -4.91
CA ARG A 206 0.41 23.02 -5.60
C ARG A 206 -0.23 23.21 -6.97
N VAL A 207 -0.43 22.12 -7.71
CA VAL A 207 -1.10 22.18 -9.03
C VAL A 207 -2.58 22.52 -8.86
N MET A 208 -3.27 21.90 -7.88
CA MET A 208 -4.68 22.23 -7.58
C MET A 208 -4.84 23.71 -7.25
N ASP A 209 -4.02 24.24 -6.36
CA ASP A 209 -4.07 25.65 -5.96
C ASP A 209 -3.83 26.58 -7.17
N TRP A 210 -2.92 26.21 -8.07
CA TRP A 210 -2.69 26.95 -9.32
C TRP A 210 -3.91 26.88 -10.26
N ILE A 211 -4.54 25.71 -10.43
CA ILE A 211 -5.75 25.54 -11.26
C ILE A 211 -6.88 26.40 -10.73
N ILE A 212 -7.17 26.35 -9.42
CA ILE A 212 -8.24 27.11 -8.76
C ILE A 212 -8.01 28.61 -8.95
N ASN A 213 -6.79 29.08 -8.69
CA ASN A 213 -6.44 30.48 -8.85
C ASN A 213 -6.54 30.94 -10.32
N SER A 214 -6.10 30.13 -11.27
CA SER A 214 -6.21 30.44 -12.70
C SER A 214 -7.68 30.60 -13.12
N PHE A 215 -8.55 29.70 -12.72
CA PHE A 215 -9.96 29.74 -13.02
C PHE A 215 -10.66 30.92 -12.33
N LYS A 216 -10.28 31.23 -11.09
CA LYS A 216 -10.80 32.40 -10.37
C LYS A 216 -10.42 33.70 -11.05
N VAL A 217 -9.23 33.79 -11.64
CA VAL A 217 -8.79 34.98 -12.39
C VAL A 217 -9.51 35.09 -13.73
N SER A 218 -9.71 33.98 -14.46
CA SER A 218 -10.36 34.02 -15.79
C SER A 218 -11.88 34.18 -15.72
N ASP A 219 -12.53 33.44 -14.82
CA ASP A 219 -14.00 33.32 -14.78
C ASP A 219 -14.64 33.97 -13.54
N GLY A 220 -13.85 34.47 -12.59
CA GLY A 220 -14.34 35.12 -11.38
C GLY A 220 -14.95 34.15 -10.34
N ILE A 221 -14.87 32.84 -10.55
CA ILE A 221 -15.52 31.82 -9.74
C ILE A 221 -14.48 31.05 -8.90
N ASP A 222 -14.75 30.90 -7.60
CA ASP A 222 -13.95 30.10 -6.70
C ASP A 222 -14.51 28.68 -6.61
N LEU A 223 -13.73 27.69 -7.08
CA LEU A 223 -14.11 26.28 -7.11
C LEU A 223 -13.88 25.55 -5.78
N SER A 224 -13.21 26.17 -4.81
CA SER A 224 -12.80 25.51 -3.55
C SER A 224 -13.97 25.02 -2.69
N GLY A 225 -15.16 25.60 -2.85
CA GLY A 225 -16.38 25.19 -2.15
C GLY A 225 -17.14 24.03 -2.80
N ASP A 226 -16.83 23.68 -4.04
CA ASP A 226 -17.50 22.59 -4.77
C ASP A 226 -16.69 21.29 -4.65
N LYS A 227 -17.18 20.36 -3.86
CA LYS A 227 -16.49 19.08 -3.60
C LYS A 227 -16.29 18.22 -4.86
N MET A 228 -17.26 18.23 -5.79
CA MET A 228 -17.13 17.49 -7.04
C MET A 228 -16.09 18.13 -7.96
N ALA A 229 -16.10 19.46 -8.07
CA ALA A 229 -15.09 20.20 -8.81
C ALA A 229 -13.69 19.97 -8.20
N MET A 230 -13.56 20.04 -6.87
CA MET A 230 -12.31 19.78 -6.16
C MET A 230 -11.78 18.38 -6.38
N GLN A 231 -12.63 17.35 -6.40
CA GLN A 231 -12.20 15.97 -6.67
C GLN A 231 -11.73 15.83 -8.14
N ARG A 232 -12.43 16.43 -9.09
CA ARG A 232 -12.02 16.44 -10.51
C ARG A 232 -10.70 17.19 -10.72
N ILE A 233 -10.50 18.30 -10.02
CA ILE A 233 -9.24 19.07 -10.04
C ILE A 233 -8.11 18.23 -9.43
N LYS A 234 -8.36 17.51 -8.33
CA LYS A 234 -7.36 16.63 -7.70
C LYS A 234 -6.89 15.55 -8.67
N GLU A 235 -7.81 14.86 -9.33
CA GLU A 235 -7.47 13.81 -10.29
C GLU A 235 -6.72 14.36 -11.52
N ALA A 236 -7.13 15.53 -11.99
CA ALA A 236 -6.45 16.20 -13.10
C ALA A 236 -5.04 16.69 -12.72
N ALA A 237 -4.85 17.16 -11.49
CA ALA A 237 -3.55 17.58 -10.97
C ALA A 237 -2.59 16.38 -10.83
N GLU A 238 -3.05 15.26 -10.24
CA GLU A 238 -2.28 14.00 -10.16
C GLU A 238 -1.89 13.52 -11.55
N LYS A 239 -2.83 13.49 -12.49
CA LYS A 239 -2.60 13.08 -13.87
C LYS A 239 -1.57 13.99 -14.56
N ALA A 240 -1.71 15.31 -14.44
CA ALA A 240 -0.76 16.27 -15.01
C ALA A 240 0.64 16.10 -14.42
N LYS A 241 0.78 15.89 -13.09
CA LYS A 241 2.07 15.57 -12.44
C LYS A 241 2.73 14.33 -13.06
N ILE A 242 1.95 13.26 -13.26
CA ILE A 242 2.45 12.00 -13.85
C ILE A 242 2.87 12.23 -15.30
N GLU A 243 2.06 12.90 -16.13
CA GLU A 243 2.38 13.20 -17.52
C GLU A 243 3.63 14.07 -17.66
N LEU A 244 3.79 15.07 -16.78
CA LEU A 244 4.96 15.94 -16.77
C LEU A 244 6.27 15.25 -16.36
N SER A 245 6.22 14.03 -15.85
CA SER A 245 7.44 13.23 -15.66
C SER A 245 8.04 12.74 -16.99
N GLY A 246 7.21 12.52 -18.03
CA GLY A 246 7.64 12.13 -19.38
C GLY A 246 7.57 13.25 -20.42
N MET A 247 6.62 14.20 -20.25
CA MET A 247 6.28 15.23 -21.23
C MET A 247 6.72 16.62 -20.75
N THR A 248 6.88 17.58 -21.67
CA THR A 248 7.21 18.97 -21.34
C THR A 248 5.99 19.83 -21.01
N SER A 249 4.78 19.35 -21.33
CA SER A 249 3.50 20.00 -21.02
C SER A 249 2.41 18.96 -20.84
N ALA A 250 1.41 19.28 -20.01
CA ALA A 250 0.19 18.50 -19.78
C ALA A 250 -1.03 19.36 -20.00
N SER A 251 -2.05 18.82 -20.69
CA SER A 251 -3.35 19.48 -20.88
C SER A 251 -4.29 19.10 -19.75
N ILE A 252 -4.92 20.09 -19.13
CA ILE A 252 -5.91 19.95 -18.06
C ILE A 252 -7.24 20.45 -18.61
N ASN A 253 -8.07 19.54 -19.10
CA ASN A 253 -9.38 19.83 -19.67
C ASN A 253 -10.48 19.22 -18.78
N LEU A 254 -11.27 20.08 -18.15
CA LEU A 254 -12.38 19.70 -17.27
C LEU A 254 -13.67 20.38 -17.76
N PRO A 255 -14.36 19.80 -18.74
CA PRO A 255 -15.61 20.33 -19.24
C PRO A 255 -16.69 20.29 -18.15
N PHE A 256 -17.59 21.29 -18.16
CA PHE A 256 -18.68 21.40 -17.18
C PHE A 256 -18.18 21.33 -15.74
N ILE A 257 -17.13 22.11 -15.41
CA ILE A 257 -16.55 22.09 -14.07
C ILE A 257 -17.50 22.75 -13.05
N THR A 258 -18.21 23.77 -13.47
CA THR A 258 -19.25 24.44 -12.70
C THR A 258 -20.23 25.14 -13.65
N ALA A 259 -21.23 25.85 -13.11
CA ALA A 259 -22.16 26.69 -13.87
C ALA A 259 -22.50 27.98 -13.10
N ASP A 260 -22.77 29.07 -13.83
CA ASP A 260 -23.30 30.32 -13.29
C ASP A 260 -24.56 30.75 -14.05
N ALA A 261 -25.03 31.98 -13.81
CA ALA A 261 -26.20 32.54 -14.47
C ALA A 261 -26.05 32.67 -16.01
N THR A 262 -24.83 32.62 -16.54
CA THR A 262 -24.53 32.68 -17.97
C THR A 262 -24.44 31.31 -18.62
N GLY A 263 -24.49 30.22 -17.84
CA GLY A 263 -24.44 28.85 -18.31
C GLY A 263 -23.27 28.02 -17.76
N PRO A 264 -23.03 26.86 -18.37
CA PRO A 264 -21.94 25.97 -17.95
C PRO A 264 -20.58 26.59 -18.21
N LYS A 265 -19.64 26.35 -17.30
CA LYS A 265 -18.24 26.78 -17.39
C LYS A 265 -17.32 25.58 -17.57
N HIS A 266 -16.26 25.80 -18.35
CA HIS A 266 -15.29 24.79 -18.72
C HIS A 266 -13.90 25.28 -18.30
N LEU A 267 -13.09 24.35 -17.77
CA LEU A 267 -11.70 24.62 -17.45
C LEU A 267 -10.82 23.97 -18.51
N ASP A 268 -10.00 24.79 -19.18
CA ASP A 268 -9.02 24.33 -20.16
C ASP A 268 -7.70 25.08 -19.93
N LEU A 269 -6.71 24.37 -19.40
CA LEU A 269 -5.40 24.90 -19.05
C LEU A 269 -4.29 24.00 -19.59
N THR A 270 -3.15 24.58 -19.88
CA THR A 270 -1.93 23.85 -20.18
C THR A 270 -0.89 24.14 -19.11
N LEU A 271 -0.44 23.08 -18.41
CA LEU A 271 0.63 23.17 -17.43
C LEU A 271 1.95 22.73 -18.07
N SER A 272 2.91 23.65 -18.17
CA SER A 272 4.27 23.29 -18.62
C SER A 272 5.09 22.71 -17.47
N ARG A 273 6.07 21.83 -17.78
CA ARG A 273 7.04 21.31 -16.79
C ARG A 273 7.80 22.45 -16.09
N ALA A 274 8.13 23.52 -16.80
CA ALA A 274 8.79 24.67 -16.22
C ALA A 274 7.91 25.34 -15.13
N LYS A 275 6.60 25.52 -15.40
CA LYS A 275 5.66 26.05 -14.42
C LYS A 275 5.44 25.10 -13.25
N PHE A 276 5.34 23.80 -13.51
CA PHE A 276 5.26 22.79 -12.46
C PHE A 276 6.49 22.84 -11.54
N ASN A 277 7.70 22.92 -12.12
CA ASN A 277 8.95 23.04 -11.35
C ASN A 277 8.97 24.33 -10.50
N GLU A 278 8.51 25.45 -11.05
CA GLU A 278 8.37 26.72 -10.30
C GLU A 278 7.44 26.54 -9.08
N LEU A 279 6.26 25.93 -9.29
CA LEU A 279 5.25 25.74 -8.24
C LEU A 279 5.71 24.81 -7.12
N THR A 280 6.65 23.90 -7.40
CA THR A 280 7.06 22.81 -6.51
C THR A 280 8.52 22.87 -6.06
N ALA A 281 9.25 23.93 -6.44
CA ALA A 281 10.68 24.08 -6.13
C ALA A 281 11.00 23.98 -4.63
N ASP A 282 10.16 24.57 -3.78
CA ASP A 282 10.30 24.50 -2.32
C ASP A 282 10.10 23.09 -1.77
N LEU A 283 9.23 22.27 -2.39
CA LEU A 283 9.01 20.88 -1.99
C LEU A 283 10.23 20.02 -2.33
N VAL A 284 10.82 20.22 -3.51
CA VAL A 284 12.06 19.54 -3.90
C VAL A 284 13.19 19.89 -2.93
N GLU A 285 13.39 21.18 -2.61
CA GLU A 285 14.44 21.60 -1.67
C GLU A 285 14.20 21.04 -0.24
N LYS A 286 12.94 20.92 0.20
CA LYS A 286 12.60 20.30 1.49
C LYS A 286 13.06 18.84 1.60
N THR A 287 13.22 18.12 0.49
CA THR A 287 13.76 16.75 0.52
C THR A 287 15.29 16.75 0.70
N MET A 288 15.98 17.78 0.26
CA MET A 288 17.45 17.84 0.29
C MET A 288 18.01 18.02 1.72
N GLY A 289 17.24 18.61 2.63
CA GLY A 289 17.61 18.70 4.06
C GLY A 289 17.84 17.31 4.68
N PRO A 290 16.83 16.43 4.70
CA PRO A 290 17.00 15.06 5.18
C PRO A 290 18.11 14.27 4.48
N VAL A 291 18.32 14.46 3.17
CA VAL A 291 19.42 13.79 2.45
C VAL A 291 20.78 14.20 3.03
N ARG A 292 21.00 15.50 3.24
CA ARG A 292 22.26 16.00 3.87
C ARG A 292 22.41 15.49 5.30
N GLN A 293 21.30 15.40 6.04
CA GLN A 293 21.27 14.88 7.40
C GLN A 293 21.70 13.41 7.46
N ALA A 294 21.09 12.55 6.61
CA ALA A 294 21.42 11.12 6.56
C ALA A 294 22.90 10.90 6.16
N LEU A 295 23.42 11.67 5.20
CA LEU A 295 24.84 11.64 4.85
C LEU A 295 25.74 12.02 6.04
N SER A 296 25.39 13.09 6.75
CA SER A 296 26.15 13.52 7.94
C SER A 296 26.11 12.46 9.03
N ASP A 297 24.94 11.89 9.29
CA ASP A 297 24.75 10.91 10.37
C ASP A 297 25.41 9.57 10.08
N SER A 298 25.51 9.16 8.81
CA SER A 298 26.21 7.94 8.41
C SER A 298 27.73 8.03 8.54
N GLY A 299 28.28 9.22 8.68
CA GLY A 299 29.73 9.45 8.68
C GLY A 299 30.41 9.23 7.34
N LEU A 300 29.64 8.95 6.27
CA LEU A 300 30.19 8.68 4.94
C LEU A 300 30.35 9.97 4.14
N SER A 301 31.42 10.02 3.36
CA SER A 301 31.56 11.01 2.29
C SER A 301 30.65 10.66 1.11
N ILE A 302 30.25 11.67 0.33
CA ILE A 302 29.43 11.46 -0.89
C ILE A 302 30.10 10.49 -1.87
N GLY A 303 31.44 10.50 -1.93
CA GLY A 303 32.24 9.63 -2.81
C GLY A 303 32.08 8.14 -2.50
N GLU A 304 31.81 7.78 -1.24
CA GLU A 304 31.65 6.40 -0.77
C GLU A 304 30.27 5.81 -1.13
N ILE A 305 29.27 6.63 -1.44
CA ILE A 305 27.97 6.14 -1.90
C ILE A 305 28.15 5.49 -3.28
N ASN A 306 27.93 4.18 -3.38
CA ASN A 306 28.08 3.45 -4.65
C ASN A 306 26.89 3.65 -5.57
N LYS A 307 25.66 3.62 -5.05
CA LYS A 307 24.41 3.72 -5.81
C LYS A 307 23.38 4.62 -5.12
N VAL A 308 22.49 5.17 -5.93
CA VAL A 308 21.29 5.90 -5.46
C VAL A 308 20.08 5.18 -6.02
N LEU A 309 19.26 4.63 -5.14
CA LEU A 309 17.98 3.98 -5.50
C LEU A 309 16.85 4.99 -5.34
N MET A 310 16.05 5.15 -6.39
CA MET A 310 14.86 6.02 -6.38
C MET A 310 13.63 5.15 -6.18
N VAL A 311 12.92 5.36 -5.09
CA VAL A 311 11.75 4.61 -4.64
C VAL A 311 10.56 5.55 -4.51
N GLY A 312 9.34 5.00 -4.60
CA GLY A 312 8.11 5.77 -4.59
C GLY A 312 7.81 6.48 -5.91
N GLY A 313 6.53 6.56 -6.28
CA GLY A 313 6.10 7.07 -7.58
C GLY A 313 6.52 8.52 -7.86
N SER A 314 6.60 9.37 -6.81
CA SER A 314 6.98 10.78 -6.95
C SER A 314 8.48 11.00 -7.18
N SER A 315 9.32 10.00 -6.96
CA SER A 315 10.73 10.02 -7.33
C SER A 315 10.97 10.06 -8.85
N ARG A 316 9.93 9.79 -9.64
CA ARG A 316 9.96 9.91 -11.11
C ARG A 316 9.97 11.37 -11.61
N ILE A 317 9.67 12.34 -10.75
CA ILE A 317 9.66 13.77 -11.09
C ILE A 317 11.08 14.20 -11.51
N PRO A 318 11.27 14.74 -12.73
CA PRO A 318 12.63 15.07 -13.23
C PRO A 318 13.39 16.04 -12.34
N ALA A 319 12.72 17.07 -11.79
CA ALA A 319 13.36 18.03 -10.90
C ALA A 319 13.90 17.38 -9.61
N VAL A 320 13.23 16.33 -9.10
CA VAL A 320 13.67 15.54 -7.95
C VAL A 320 14.93 14.76 -8.32
N GLN A 321 14.91 14.04 -9.46
CA GLN A 321 16.07 13.27 -9.92
C GLN A 321 17.29 14.16 -10.15
N GLU A 322 17.10 15.34 -10.75
CA GLU A 322 18.16 16.32 -10.97
C GLU A 322 18.74 16.87 -9.67
N ALA A 323 17.88 17.16 -8.68
CA ALA A 323 18.33 17.65 -7.38
C ALA A 323 19.19 16.61 -6.65
N VAL A 324 18.78 15.34 -6.66
CA VAL A 324 19.53 14.23 -6.08
C VAL A 324 20.85 14.03 -6.81
N LYS A 325 20.83 13.98 -8.15
CA LYS A 325 22.04 13.88 -8.98
C LYS A 325 23.03 15.01 -8.72
N LYS A 326 22.53 16.23 -8.63
CA LYS A 326 23.37 17.41 -8.34
C LYS A 326 24.01 17.34 -6.95
N LEU A 327 23.30 16.83 -5.95
CA LEU A 327 23.80 16.72 -4.59
C LEU A 327 24.80 15.56 -4.44
N ILE A 328 24.50 14.40 -5.00
CA ILE A 328 25.30 13.16 -4.81
C ILE A 328 26.38 13.02 -5.90
N GLY A 329 26.23 13.68 -7.04
CA GLY A 329 27.17 13.56 -8.17
C GLY A 329 27.07 12.26 -8.97
N LYS A 330 26.04 11.44 -8.73
CA LYS A 330 25.80 10.15 -9.38
C LYS A 330 24.41 10.09 -10.00
N GLU A 331 24.30 9.39 -11.13
CA GLU A 331 23.00 9.09 -11.74
C GLU A 331 22.19 8.16 -10.85
N PRO A 332 20.91 8.44 -10.61
CA PRO A 332 20.03 7.50 -9.98
C PRO A 332 19.93 6.19 -10.74
N PHE A 333 19.96 5.07 -10.01
CA PHE A 333 19.82 3.73 -10.58
C PHE A 333 18.36 3.49 -11.00
N LYS A 334 18.17 2.98 -12.23
CA LYS A 334 16.84 2.80 -12.85
C LYS A 334 16.44 1.32 -13.01
N GLY A 335 17.21 0.40 -12.43
CA GLY A 335 17.00 -1.04 -12.62
C GLY A 335 15.96 -1.68 -11.70
N ILE A 336 15.32 -0.90 -10.81
CA ILE A 336 14.21 -1.38 -9.97
C ILE A 336 12.91 -0.66 -10.34
N ASN A 337 11.78 -1.34 -10.17
CA ASN A 337 10.48 -0.69 -10.29
C ASN A 337 10.14 0.00 -8.96
N PRO A 338 10.08 1.34 -8.91
CA PRO A 338 9.86 2.09 -7.66
C PRO A 338 8.46 1.88 -7.05
N ASP A 339 7.53 1.29 -7.79
CA ASP A 339 6.16 1.02 -7.32
C ASP A 339 6.00 -0.40 -6.75
N GLU A 340 6.99 -1.29 -6.94
CA GLU A 340 6.92 -2.72 -6.59
C GLU A 340 8.04 -3.17 -5.66
N CYS A 341 9.20 -2.52 -5.71
CA CYS A 341 10.41 -2.97 -5.01
C CYS A 341 10.23 -3.09 -3.49
N VAL A 342 9.38 -2.25 -2.91
CA VAL A 342 9.07 -2.28 -1.47
C VAL A 342 8.29 -3.55 -1.10
N ALA A 343 7.27 -3.92 -1.88
CA ALA A 343 6.51 -5.16 -1.67
C ALA A 343 7.38 -6.40 -1.91
N ILE A 344 8.25 -6.37 -2.91
CA ILE A 344 9.22 -7.43 -3.19
C ILE A 344 10.14 -7.62 -1.98
N GLY A 345 10.71 -6.55 -1.43
CA GLY A 345 11.56 -6.63 -0.25
C GLY A 345 10.82 -7.13 1.00
N ALA A 346 9.55 -6.74 1.17
CA ALA A 346 8.70 -7.27 2.23
C ALA A 346 8.45 -8.78 2.07
N ALA A 347 8.25 -9.27 0.84
CA ALA A 347 8.09 -10.69 0.54
C ALA A 347 9.39 -11.47 0.79
N LEU A 348 10.55 -10.91 0.45
CA LEU A 348 11.85 -11.50 0.78
C LEU A 348 12.03 -11.66 2.30
N GLN A 349 11.70 -10.61 3.06
CA GLN A 349 11.71 -10.69 4.53
C GLN A 349 10.71 -11.73 5.07
N ALA A 350 9.54 -11.86 4.44
CA ALA A 350 8.58 -12.90 4.78
C ALA A 350 9.14 -14.30 4.50
N GLY A 351 9.83 -14.49 3.37
CA GLY A 351 10.53 -15.72 3.02
C GLY A 351 11.66 -16.09 3.99
N VAL A 352 12.42 -15.09 4.46
CA VAL A 352 13.45 -15.30 5.50
C VAL A 352 12.80 -15.80 6.80
N LEU A 353 11.73 -15.16 7.26
CA LEU A 353 11.00 -15.57 8.47
C LEU A 353 10.32 -16.93 8.32
N GLY A 354 9.93 -17.31 7.11
CA GLY A 354 9.36 -18.61 6.78
C GLY A 354 10.38 -19.71 6.49
N GLY A 355 11.67 -19.37 6.42
CA GLY A 355 12.76 -20.31 6.07
C GLY A 355 12.82 -20.66 4.57
N GLU A 356 12.08 -19.95 3.72
CA GLU A 356 12.08 -20.13 2.26
C GLU A 356 13.28 -19.41 1.59
N VAL A 357 13.78 -18.36 2.22
CA VAL A 357 14.97 -17.59 1.81
C VAL A 357 16.01 -17.68 2.92
N GLN A 358 17.27 -17.94 2.58
CA GLN A 358 18.38 -18.07 3.52
C GLN A 358 19.48 -17.06 3.21
N GLY A 359 20.30 -16.77 4.22
CA GLY A 359 21.51 -15.95 4.04
C GLY A 359 21.26 -14.45 4.00
N LEU A 360 20.08 -13.96 4.40
CA LEU A 360 19.79 -12.54 4.51
C LEU A 360 19.57 -12.14 5.98
N LEU A 361 20.36 -11.20 6.46
CA LEU A 361 20.20 -10.56 7.78
C LEU A 361 19.95 -9.07 7.59
N LEU A 362 18.88 -8.58 8.21
CA LEU A 362 18.49 -7.19 8.18
C LEU A 362 18.69 -6.55 9.56
N LEU A 363 19.50 -5.50 9.62
CA LEU A 363 19.69 -4.65 10.79
C LEU A 363 19.17 -3.24 10.47
N ASP A 364 18.14 -2.84 11.18
CA ASP A 364 17.50 -1.53 11.04
C ASP A 364 17.89 -0.60 12.20
N VAL A 365 17.51 0.68 12.15
CA VAL A 365 17.85 1.67 13.17
C VAL A 365 16.62 2.43 13.65
N THR A 366 16.70 2.96 14.89
CA THR A 366 15.70 3.92 15.37
C THR A 366 15.89 5.29 14.70
N PRO A 367 14.83 5.93 14.15
CA PRO A 367 14.99 7.16 13.37
C PRO A 367 15.23 8.40 14.23
N LEU A 368 14.85 8.36 15.51
CA LEU A 368 14.92 9.49 16.45
C LEU A 368 15.43 9.03 17.81
N SER A 369 16.10 9.94 18.51
CA SER A 369 16.55 9.72 19.89
C SER A 369 15.37 9.53 20.83
N LEU A 370 15.56 8.66 21.81
CA LEU A 370 14.60 8.35 22.87
C LEU A 370 15.19 8.70 24.22
N GLY A 371 14.39 9.25 25.11
CA GLY A 371 14.83 9.64 26.43
C GLY A 371 13.68 9.99 27.36
N VAL A 372 14.03 10.58 28.47
CA VAL A 372 13.08 11.03 29.51
C VAL A 372 13.28 12.47 29.87
N GLU A 373 12.23 13.12 30.36
CA GLU A 373 12.29 14.43 30.97
C GLU A 373 12.99 14.34 32.30
N THR A 374 13.95 15.24 32.53
CA THR A 374 14.70 15.40 33.78
C THR A 374 14.52 16.81 34.33
N MET A 375 15.11 17.05 35.50
CA MET A 375 14.99 18.32 36.23
C MET A 375 15.29 19.51 35.31
N GLY A 376 14.43 20.54 35.37
CA GLY A 376 14.54 21.72 34.50
C GLY A 376 13.82 21.56 33.13
N GLY A 377 13.07 20.47 32.91
CA GLY A 377 12.36 20.24 31.65
C GLY A 377 13.29 19.86 30.48
N VAL A 378 14.46 19.31 30.79
CA VAL A 378 15.46 18.88 29.81
C VAL A 378 15.18 17.44 29.38
N MET A 379 15.36 17.14 28.11
CA MET A 379 15.35 15.76 27.61
C MET A 379 16.73 15.12 27.79
N THR A 380 16.80 14.10 28.64
CA THR A 380 18.00 13.25 28.75
C THR A 380 17.86 12.06 27.83
N LYS A 381 18.71 11.98 26.80
CA LYS A 381 18.70 10.88 25.82
C LYS A 381 19.28 9.61 26.44
N ILE A 382 18.64 8.48 26.20
CA ILE A 382 19.08 7.14 26.62
C ILE A 382 19.45 6.30 25.39
N ILE A 383 18.69 6.43 24.31
CA ILE A 383 18.99 5.84 23.01
C ILE A 383 19.13 6.96 21.99
N ASP A 384 20.26 7.03 21.34
CA ASP A 384 20.51 8.00 20.27
C ASP A 384 19.83 7.55 18.97
N ARG A 385 19.47 8.51 18.11
CA ARG A 385 19.00 8.21 16.75
C ARG A 385 20.06 7.38 16.00
N ASN A 386 19.62 6.62 15.03
CA ASN A 386 20.44 5.70 14.24
C ASN A 386 21.13 4.61 15.09
N THR A 387 20.59 4.31 16.28
CA THR A 387 21.01 3.12 17.04
C THR A 387 20.36 1.89 16.39
N THR A 388 21.17 0.87 16.08
CA THR A 388 20.73 -0.41 15.51
C THR A 388 19.73 -1.09 16.43
N ILE A 389 18.64 -1.63 15.85
CA ILE A 389 17.58 -2.36 16.55
C ILE A 389 17.54 -3.85 16.10
N PRO A 390 17.14 -4.78 17.01
CA PRO A 390 16.66 -4.53 18.39
C PRO A 390 17.77 -4.08 19.36
N THR A 391 17.39 -3.25 20.34
CA THR A 391 18.36 -2.74 21.34
C THR A 391 17.70 -2.51 22.69
N LYS A 392 18.50 -2.62 23.73
CA LYS A 392 18.09 -2.37 25.12
C LYS A 392 19.15 -1.54 25.82
N LYS A 393 18.76 -0.36 26.36
CA LYS A 393 19.63 0.51 27.13
C LYS A 393 18.95 0.99 28.40
N SER A 394 19.74 1.11 29.47
CA SER A 394 19.28 1.59 30.78
C SER A 394 20.14 2.74 31.28
N GLN A 395 19.52 3.62 32.07
CA GLN A 395 20.21 4.68 32.80
C GLN A 395 19.60 4.84 34.19
N ILE A 396 20.46 5.11 35.20
CA ILE A 396 20.03 5.31 36.58
C ILE A 396 19.79 6.80 36.80
N PHE A 397 18.60 7.09 37.33
CA PHE A 397 18.18 8.42 37.78
C PHE A 397 17.91 8.41 39.28
N SER A 398 17.58 9.55 39.84
CA SER A 398 17.28 9.68 41.26
C SER A 398 16.13 10.66 41.52
N THR A 399 15.68 10.75 42.77
CA THR A 399 14.64 11.69 43.20
C THR A 399 15.16 13.13 43.23
N ALA A 400 14.28 14.09 42.92
CA ALA A 400 14.57 15.53 42.89
C ALA A 400 14.30 16.22 44.22
N ALA A 401 13.54 15.60 45.15
CA ALA A 401 13.20 16.17 46.46
C ALA A 401 13.39 15.14 47.58
N ASP A 402 13.64 15.67 48.79
CA ASP A 402 13.74 14.85 50.00
C ASP A 402 12.39 14.18 50.33
N GLY A 403 12.46 12.90 50.73
CA GLY A 403 11.27 12.15 51.11
C GLY A 403 10.31 11.80 49.95
N GLN A 404 10.73 11.97 48.72
CA GLN A 404 9.93 11.68 47.54
C GLN A 404 9.69 10.17 47.43
N THR A 405 8.40 9.77 47.43
CA THR A 405 7.96 8.35 47.38
C THR A 405 7.47 7.91 46.04
N GLN A 406 7.42 8.81 45.05
CA GLN A 406 7.00 8.52 43.66
C GLN A 406 7.81 9.37 42.67
N VAL A 407 8.03 8.85 41.47
CA VAL A 407 8.55 9.59 40.33
C VAL A 407 7.63 9.46 39.16
N GLU A 408 7.53 10.53 38.37
CA GLU A 408 6.81 10.55 37.10
C GLU A 408 7.85 10.46 35.98
N VAL A 409 7.65 9.46 35.10
CA VAL A 409 8.53 9.21 33.96
C VAL A 409 7.82 9.68 32.71
N ASN A 410 8.26 10.81 32.17
CA ASN A 410 7.79 11.36 30.91
C ASN A 410 8.71 10.87 29.78
N VAL A 411 8.21 9.98 28.94
CA VAL A 411 8.94 9.36 27.84
C VAL A 411 8.85 10.22 26.59
N LEU A 412 10.00 10.54 25.99
CA LEU A 412 10.14 11.51 24.92
C LEU A 412 10.85 10.89 23.70
N GLN A 413 10.50 11.41 22.53
CA GLN A 413 11.16 11.12 21.26
C GLN A 413 11.48 12.41 20.51
N GLY A 414 12.71 12.57 20.05
CA GLY A 414 13.13 13.72 19.25
C GLY A 414 14.56 14.16 19.54
N GLU A 415 14.95 15.27 18.90
CA GLU A 415 16.33 15.77 18.94
C GLU A 415 16.48 17.10 19.70
N ARG A 416 15.39 17.66 20.24
CA ARG A 416 15.40 18.93 20.94
C ARG A 416 15.89 18.75 22.38
N GLU A 417 16.55 19.78 22.92
CA GLU A 417 17.08 19.72 24.27
C GLU A 417 16.01 19.79 25.38
N PHE A 418 14.87 20.45 25.10
CA PHE A 418 13.80 20.59 26.08
C PHE A 418 12.64 19.61 25.80
N ALA A 419 12.10 19.03 26.87
CA ALA A 419 11.02 18.05 26.83
C ALA A 419 9.79 18.56 26.05
N ARG A 420 9.38 19.82 26.25
CA ARG A 420 8.24 20.46 25.61
C ARG A 420 8.34 20.55 24.08
N ASP A 421 9.57 20.52 23.55
CA ASP A 421 9.86 20.68 22.14
C ASP A 421 10.04 19.31 21.43
N ASN A 422 9.91 18.21 22.18
CA ASN A 422 9.97 16.84 21.72
C ASN A 422 8.58 16.18 21.74
N LYS A 423 8.43 15.07 21.05
CA LYS A 423 7.19 14.28 21.04
C LYS A 423 7.10 13.49 22.34
N GLN A 424 6.07 13.74 23.14
CA GLN A 424 5.75 12.87 24.28
C GLN A 424 5.16 11.55 23.75
N LEU A 425 5.78 10.44 24.12
CA LEU A 425 5.35 9.09 23.78
C LEU A 425 4.45 8.50 24.87
N GLY A 426 4.71 8.83 26.12
CA GLY A 426 3.93 8.33 27.24
C GLY A 426 4.36 8.94 28.57
N LEU A 427 3.48 8.80 29.56
CA LEU A 427 3.70 9.27 30.91
C LEU A 427 3.22 8.20 31.88
N PHE A 428 4.06 7.78 32.80
CA PHE A 428 3.69 6.83 33.86
C PHE A 428 4.38 7.16 35.19
N LYS A 429 3.85 6.59 36.28
CA LYS A 429 4.33 6.84 37.64
C LYS A 429 4.90 5.56 38.25
N LEU A 430 6.07 5.68 38.86
CA LEU A 430 6.63 4.66 39.73
C LEU A 430 6.39 5.10 41.17
N ASP A 431 5.56 4.36 41.88
CA ASP A 431 5.19 4.61 43.28
C ASP A 431 5.92 3.67 44.24
N GLY A 432 5.95 4.05 45.51
CA GLY A 432 6.46 3.22 46.62
C GLY A 432 7.97 3.16 46.73
N ILE A 433 8.61 4.22 46.30
CA ILE A 433 10.02 4.49 46.59
C ILE A 433 10.16 4.76 48.09
N ALA A 434 11.16 4.15 48.73
CA ALA A 434 11.43 4.40 50.14
C ALA A 434 11.81 5.87 50.40
N PRO A 435 11.19 6.57 51.37
CA PRO A 435 11.57 7.95 51.71
C PRO A 435 13.06 8.04 52.05
N ALA A 436 13.77 8.89 51.34
CA ALA A 436 15.21 9.13 51.52
C ALA A 436 15.54 10.58 51.12
N PRO A 437 16.70 11.10 51.46
CA PRO A 437 17.19 12.35 50.91
C PRO A 437 17.28 12.30 49.39
N ARG A 438 17.05 13.43 48.71
CA ARG A 438 17.19 13.56 47.28
C ARG A 438 18.54 13.03 46.77
N GLY A 439 18.55 12.36 45.64
CA GLY A 439 19.76 11.82 45.05
C GLY A 439 20.19 10.44 45.60
N ILE A 440 19.53 9.91 46.64
CA ILE A 440 19.86 8.60 47.23
C ILE A 440 19.11 7.44 46.52
N PRO A 441 17.76 7.50 46.27
CA PRO A 441 17.08 6.45 45.56
C PRO A 441 17.67 6.25 44.14
N GLN A 442 17.81 4.99 43.73
CA GLN A 442 18.32 4.63 42.41
C GLN A 442 17.18 4.08 41.57
N ILE A 443 16.78 4.83 40.57
CA ILE A 443 15.68 4.50 39.66
C ILE A 443 16.26 4.18 38.29
N GLU A 444 16.30 2.91 37.94
CA GLU A 444 16.76 2.45 36.64
C GLU A 444 15.62 2.62 35.63
N VAL A 445 15.82 3.44 34.61
CA VAL A 445 14.90 3.56 33.47
C VAL A 445 15.51 2.83 32.29
N THR A 446 14.76 1.86 31.78
CA THR A 446 15.18 0.97 30.69
C THR A 446 14.31 1.21 29.47
N PHE A 447 14.93 1.41 28.33
CA PHE A 447 14.30 1.40 27.01
C PHE A 447 14.65 0.10 26.30
N ASP A 448 13.63 -0.61 25.81
CA ASP A 448 13.74 -1.87 25.10
C ASP A 448 13.00 -1.73 23.77
N ILE A 449 13.72 -1.74 22.65
CA ILE A 449 13.19 -1.60 21.30
C ILE A 449 13.25 -2.96 20.60
N ASP A 450 12.11 -3.46 20.15
CA ASP A 450 12.05 -4.72 19.42
C ASP A 450 12.50 -4.56 17.94
N ALA A 451 12.56 -5.68 17.21
CA ALA A 451 12.92 -5.68 15.79
C ALA A 451 11.90 -4.95 14.88
N ASN A 452 10.71 -4.63 15.38
CA ASN A 452 9.69 -3.85 14.65
C ASN A 452 9.82 -2.34 14.93
N GLY A 453 10.76 -1.93 15.80
CA GLY A 453 10.91 -0.57 16.26
C GLY A 453 9.89 -0.16 17.32
N ILE A 454 9.21 -1.11 17.97
CA ILE A 454 8.25 -0.84 19.04
C ILE A 454 8.99 -0.68 20.36
N VAL A 455 8.70 0.42 21.05
CA VAL A 455 9.42 0.84 22.27
C VAL A 455 8.66 0.42 23.52
N ASN A 456 9.34 -0.31 24.42
CA ASN A 456 8.89 -0.57 25.78
C ASN A 456 9.79 0.19 26.76
N VAL A 457 9.20 0.85 27.74
CA VAL A 457 9.94 1.57 28.76
C VAL A 457 9.53 1.05 30.13
N SER A 458 10.52 0.73 30.96
CA SER A 458 10.31 0.40 32.37
C SER A 458 11.11 1.32 33.30
N ALA A 459 10.58 1.54 34.49
CA ALA A 459 11.26 2.21 35.58
C ALA A 459 11.23 1.30 36.82
N LYS A 460 12.41 1.07 37.41
CA LYS A 460 12.59 0.21 38.57
C LYS A 460 13.36 0.91 39.70
N ASP A 461 12.79 0.96 40.88
CA ASP A 461 13.53 1.34 42.06
C ASP A 461 14.40 0.17 42.53
N LEU A 462 15.72 0.34 42.44
CA LEU A 462 16.69 -0.71 42.79
C LEU A 462 16.73 -0.98 44.32
N GLY A 463 16.27 -0.04 45.14
CA GLY A 463 16.21 -0.19 46.58
C GLY A 463 15.05 -1.05 47.07
N THR A 464 13.86 -0.85 46.52
CA THR A 464 12.63 -1.58 46.88
C THR A 464 12.29 -2.74 45.95
N GLY A 465 12.89 -2.78 44.76
CA GLY A 465 12.59 -3.73 43.70
C GLY A 465 11.27 -3.47 42.99
N LYS A 466 10.55 -2.39 43.32
CA LYS A 466 9.31 -2.02 42.64
C LYS A 466 9.58 -1.57 41.22
N GLU A 467 8.74 -2.00 40.32
CA GLU A 467 8.86 -1.73 38.88
C GLU A 467 7.52 -1.35 38.29
N GLN A 468 7.54 -0.41 37.37
CA GLN A 468 6.44 -0.04 36.49
C GLN A 468 6.93 -0.03 35.05
N HIS A 469 6.07 -0.37 34.12
CA HIS A 469 6.39 -0.37 32.70
C HIS A 469 5.26 0.25 31.88
N ILE A 470 5.63 0.82 30.77
CA ILE A 470 4.70 1.24 29.72
C ILE A 470 5.19 0.69 28.38
N THR A 471 4.32 0.02 27.69
CA THR A 471 4.51 -0.17 26.23
C THR A 471 4.02 1.10 25.58
N ILE A 472 4.84 1.73 24.78
CA ILE A 472 4.45 2.97 24.13
C ILE A 472 3.33 2.66 23.17
N SER A 473 2.13 2.95 23.63
CA SER A 473 0.93 2.94 22.83
C SER A 473 0.44 4.37 22.84
N SER A 474 0.34 5.01 21.67
CA SER A 474 -0.18 6.38 21.63
C SER A 474 -1.59 6.43 22.22
N SER A 475 -2.01 7.58 22.69
CA SER A 475 -3.38 7.84 23.19
C SER A 475 -4.46 7.59 22.11
N SER A 476 -4.04 7.37 20.86
CA SER A 476 -4.88 7.03 19.70
C SER A 476 -4.97 5.53 19.40
N ASN A 477 -4.27 4.66 20.16
CA ASN A 477 -4.36 3.23 19.93
C ASN A 477 -5.72 2.70 20.40
N MET A 478 -6.29 1.83 19.58
CA MET A 478 -7.51 1.12 19.91
C MET A 478 -7.26 0.21 21.12
N SER A 479 -8.21 0.12 22.05
CA SER A 479 -8.14 -0.88 23.12
C SER A 479 -8.19 -2.29 22.51
N LYS A 480 -7.74 -3.30 23.27
CA LYS A 480 -7.84 -4.70 22.84
C LYS A 480 -9.28 -5.09 22.48
N GLU A 481 -10.22 -4.61 23.29
CA GLU A 481 -11.66 -4.81 23.07
C GLU A 481 -12.16 -4.12 21.80
N ASP A 482 -11.64 -2.95 21.46
CA ASP A 482 -12.00 -2.23 20.23
C ASP A 482 -11.37 -2.87 19.00
N ILE A 483 -10.15 -3.39 19.11
CA ILE A 483 -9.51 -4.21 18.06
C ILE A 483 -10.34 -5.48 17.82
N ASP A 484 -10.75 -6.20 18.89
CA ASP A 484 -11.56 -7.42 18.76
C ASP A 484 -12.93 -7.13 18.13
N LYS A 485 -13.56 -6.00 18.45
CA LYS A 485 -14.80 -5.55 17.78
C LYS A 485 -14.57 -5.22 16.30
N ALA A 486 -13.49 -4.53 15.99
CA ALA A 486 -13.13 -4.18 14.62
C ALA A 486 -12.81 -5.43 13.79
N VAL A 487 -12.13 -6.43 14.36
CA VAL A 487 -11.88 -7.73 13.73
C VAL A 487 -13.20 -8.42 13.36
N LYS A 488 -14.14 -8.52 14.32
CA LYS A 488 -15.46 -9.13 14.05
C LYS A 488 -16.25 -8.39 12.97
N ALA A 489 -16.23 -7.06 12.99
CA ALA A 489 -16.88 -6.26 11.95
C ALA A 489 -16.20 -6.47 10.59
N ALA A 490 -14.88 -6.59 10.56
CA ALA A 490 -14.11 -6.83 9.36
C ALA A 490 -14.39 -8.21 8.75
N GLU A 491 -14.55 -9.25 9.58
CA GLU A 491 -14.94 -10.61 9.16
C GLU A 491 -16.34 -10.63 8.51
N GLN A 492 -17.31 -9.89 9.09
CA GLN A 492 -18.64 -9.76 8.50
C GLN A 492 -18.60 -9.19 7.07
N PHE A 493 -17.84 -8.11 6.87
CA PHE A 493 -17.68 -7.51 5.54
C PHE A 493 -16.93 -8.41 4.57
N ALA A 494 -15.98 -9.23 5.04
CA ALA A 494 -15.27 -10.16 4.17
C ALA A 494 -16.20 -11.22 3.55
N GLU A 495 -17.21 -11.71 4.30
CA GLU A 495 -18.21 -12.63 3.76
C GLU A 495 -19.15 -11.95 2.74
N GLU A 496 -19.55 -10.70 3.01
CA GLU A 496 -20.37 -9.91 2.10
C GLU A 496 -19.60 -9.60 0.79
N ASP A 497 -18.35 -9.18 0.91
CA ASP A 497 -17.46 -8.90 -0.22
C ASP A 497 -17.21 -10.16 -1.07
N LYS A 498 -17.06 -11.34 -0.45
CA LYS A 498 -16.92 -12.63 -1.15
C LYS A 498 -18.16 -13.00 -1.96
N LYS A 499 -19.34 -12.87 -1.37
CA LYS A 499 -20.61 -13.12 -2.08
C LYS A 499 -20.77 -12.19 -3.27
N ARG A 500 -20.47 -10.94 -3.08
CA ARG A 500 -20.58 -9.94 -4.13
C ARG A 500 -19.57 -10.15 -5.26
N ARG A 501 -18.34 -10.51 -4.92
CA ARG A 501 -17.34 -10.90 -5.93
C ARG A 501 -17.88 -12.04 -6.79
N GLU A 502 -18.48 -13.07 -6.19
CA GLU A 502 -19.11 -14.17 -6.91
C GLU A 502 -20.25 -13.68 -7.82
N GLU A 503 -21.06 -12.69 -7.38
CA GLU A 503 -22.09 -12.07 -8.24
C GLU A 503 -21.48 -11.35 -9.46
N VAL A 504 -20.42 -10.56 -9.25
CA VAL A 504 -19.76 -9.81 -10.33
C VAL A 504 -19.08 -10.76 -11.30
N GLU A 505 -18.35 -11.75 -10.82
CA GLU A 505 -17.68 -12.76 -11.65
C GLU A 505 -18.71 -13.56 -12.47
N THR A 506 -19.83 -13.95 -11.86
CA THR A 506 -20.91 -14.65 -12.55
C THR A 506 -21.54 -13.80 -13.64
N LYS A 507 -21.80 -12.51 -13.38
CA LYS A 507 -22.32 -11.57 -14.38
C LYS A 507 -21.35 -11.37 -15.54
N ASN A 508 -20.06 -11.18 -15.25
CA ASN A 508 -19.03 -11.02 -16.27
C ASN A 508 -18.90 -12.26 -17.15
N ASN A 509 -18.94 -13.45 -16.56
CA ASN A 509 -18.90 -14.71 -17.30
C ASN A 509 -20.16 -14.89 -18.17
N ALA A 510 -21.33 -14.51 -17.67
CA ALA A 510 -22.58 -14.55 -18.42
C ALA A 510 -22.55 -13.56 -19.61
N GLU A 511 -22.00 -12.36 -19.43
CA GLU A 511 -21.85 -11.36 -20.49
C GLU A 511 -20.90 -11.85 -21.58
N ASN A 512 -19.76 -12.45 -21.21
CA ASN A 512 -18.82 -13.06 -22.15
C ASN A 512 -19.47 -14.22 -22.93
N LEU A 513 -20.26 -15.06 -22.26
CA LEU A 513 -20.97 -16.16 -22.90
C LEU A 513 -22.03 -15.65 -23.90
N CYS A 514 -22.78 -14.60 -23.53
CA CYS A 514 -23.71 -13.92 -24.44
C CYS A 514 -23.00 -13.39 -25.69
N TYR A 515 -21.85 -12.71 -25.48
CA TYR A 515 -21.06 -12.18 -26.60
C TYR A 515 -20.56 -13.29 -27.53
N GLN A 516 -20.05 -14.40 -26.97
CA GLN A 516 -19.61 -15.57 -27.76
C GLN A 516 -20.75 -16.18 -28.54
N ALA A 517 -21.94 -16.29 -27.93
CA ALA A 517 -23.14 -16.81 -28.59
C ALA A 517 -23.59 -15.92 -29.75
N GLU A 518 -23.68 -14.61 -29.55
CA GLU A 518 -24.03 -13.62 -30.58
C GLU A 518 -23.00 -13.64 -31.72
N LYS A 519 -21.71 -13.72 -31.40
CA LYS A 519 -20.64 -13.84 -32.39
C LYS A 519 -20.77 -15.12 -33.22
N LEU A 520 -21.00 -16.26 -32.56
CA LEU A 520 -21.21 -17.55 -33.25
C LEU A 520 -22.38 -17.49 -34.24
N VAL A 521 -23.55 -16.94 -33.84
CA VAL A 521 -24.73 -16.79 -34.70
C VAL A 521 -24.41 -15.88 -35.88
N ASN A 522 -23.74 -14.76 -35.66
CA ASN A 522 -23.41 -13.79 -36.71
C ASN A 522 -22.39 -14.33 -37.73
N GLU A 523 -21.34 -15.01 -37.25
CA GLU A 523 -20.28 -15.55 -38.11
C GLU A 523 -20.72 -16.82 -38.90
N SER A 524 -21.71 -17.55 -38.38
CA SER A 524 -22.20 -18.75 -39.03
C SER A 524 -23.08 -18.48 -40.27
N GLY A 525 -23.62 -17.26 -40.39
CA GLY A 525 -24.39 -16.82 -41.55
C GLY A 525 -25.47 -17.82 -41.99
N ASP A 526 -25.51 -18.15 -43.29
CA ASP A 526 -26.49 -19.09 -43.91
C ASP A 526 -26.22 -20.58 -43.58
N LYS A 527 -25.15 -20.89 -42.83
CA LYS A 527 -24.82 -22.25 -42.40
C LYS A 527 -25.67 -22.74 -41.22
N LEU A 528 -26.41 -21.86 -40.58
CA LEU A 528 -27.32 -22.16 -39.48
C LEU A 528 -28.78 -21.99 -39.91
N GLU A 529 -29.61 -22.94 -39.51
CA GLU A 529 -31.06 -22.83 -39.69
C GLU A 529 -31.63 -21.66 -38.85
N GLU A 530 -32.63 -20.96 -39.37
CA GLU A 530 -33.27 -19.84 -38.68
C GLU A 530 -33.87 -20.21 -37.31
N ALA A 531 -34.28 -21.46 -37.13
CA ALA A 531 -34.76 -21.99 -35.86
C ALA A 531 -33.66 -22.00 -34.80
N ASP A 532 -32.44 -22.44 -35.15
CA ASP A 532 -31.28 -22.50 -34.25
C ASP A 532 -30.80 -21.10 -33.88
N LYS A 533 -30.75 -20.18 -34.84
CA LYS A 533 -30.41 -18.75 -34.55
C LYS A 533 -31.41 -18.13 -33.58
N THR A 534 -32.71 -18.43 -33.79
CA THR A 534 -33.79 -17.91 -32.94
C THR A 534 -33.67 -18.49 -31.52
N GLU A 535 -33.36 -19.79 -31.38
CA GLU A 535 -33.18 -20.42 -30.07
C GLU A 535 -32.03 -19.81 -29.29
N VAL A 536 -30.83 -19.67 -29.89
CA VAL A 536 -29.68 -19.06 -29.26
C VAL A 536 -29.97 -17.61 -28.88
N ASN A 537 -30.52 -16.80 -29.78
CA ASN A 537 -30.86 -15.41 -29.51
C ASN A 537 -31.89 -15.24 -28.39
N ASN A 538 -32.89 -16.13 -28.30
CA ASN A 538 -33.86 -16.14 -27.20
C ASN A 538 -33.18 -16.46 -25.86
N LYS A 539 -32.24 -17.41 -25.81
CA LYS A 539 -31.47 -17.73 -24.60
C LYS A 539 -30.56 -16.59 -24.22
N VAL A 540 -29.90 -15.93 -25.16
CA VAL A 540 -29.10 -14.70 -24.89
C VAL A 540 -29.97 -13.59 -24.31
N ALA A 541 -31.14 -13.32 -24.89
CA ALA A 541 -32.06 -12.30 -24.39
C ALA A 541 -32.59 -12.62 -22.99
N ALA A 542 -32.92 -13.89 -22.73
CA ALA A 542 -33.34 -14.35 -21.41
C ALA A 542 -32.21 -14.17 -20.37
N LEU A 543 -30.99 -14.60 -20.68
CA LEU A 543 -29.84 -14.45 -19.79
C LEU A 543 -29.51 -12.99 -19.54
N LYS A 544 -29.52 -12.12 -20.54
CA LYS A 544 -29.34 -10.67 -20.39
C LYS A 544 -30.40 -10.04 -19.45
N THR A 545 -31.62 -10.51 -19.50
CA THR A 545 -32.70 -10.07 -18.60
C THR A 545 -32.46 -10.56 -17.18
N THR A 546 -32.07 -11.83 -17.01
CA THR A 546 -31.75 -12.40 -15.69
C THR A 546 -30.55 -11.73 -15.04
N MET A 547 -29.53 -11.35 -15.82
CA MET A 547 -28.36 -10.58 -15.31
C MET A 547 -28.72 -9.24 -14.69
N GLN A 548 -29.81 -8.60 -15.09
CA GLN A 548 -30.24 -7.32 -14.55
C GLN A 548 -30.92 -7.43 -13.18
N ASN A 549 -31.74 -8.47 -12.98
CA ASN A 549 -32.64 -8.56 -11.83
C ASN A 549 -32.65 -9.94 -11.13
N GLY A 550 -31.89 -10.92 -11.63
CA GLY A 550 -31.87 -12.29 -11.11
C GLY A 550 -30.80 -12.54 -10.06
N THR A 551 -30.94 -13.65 -9.33
CA THR A 551 -29.95 -14.18 -8.39
C THR A 551 -28.77 -14.83 -9.10
N VAL A 552 -27.67 -15.06 -8.38
CA VAL A 552 -26.47 -15.76 -8.90
C VAL A 552 -26.83 -17.13 -9.44
N GLU A 553 -27.69 -17.88 -8.73
CA GLU A 553 -28.14 -19.19 -9.13
C GLU A 553 -28.95 -19.15 -10.43
N GLU A 554 -29.83 -18.16 -10.58
CA GLU A 554 -30.61 -17.97 -11.81
C GLU A 554 -29.74 -17.61 -13.02
N ILE A 555 -28.72 -16.77 -12.79
CA ILE A 555 -27.75 -16.41 -13.83
C ILE A 555 -26.94 -17.66 -14.26
N LYS A 556 -26.42 -18.45 -13.29
CA LYS A 556 -25.71 -19.70 -13.56
C LYS A 556 -26.58 -20.68 -14.34
N SER A 557 -27.84 -20.84 -13.97
CA SER A 557 -28.79 -21.69 -14.69
C SER A 557 -29.02 -21.20 -16.13
N GLY A 558 -29.15 -19.88 -16.31
CA GLY A 558 -29.28 -19.30 -17.67
C GLY A 558 -28.02 -19.47 -18.52
N MET A 559 -26.85 -19.41 -17.90
CA MET A 559 -25.57 -19.70 -18.57
C MET A 559 -25.51 -21.17 -19.04
N ASP A 560 -25.88 -22.12 -18.19
CA ASP A 560 -25.89 -23.53 -18.54
C ASP A 560 -26.86 -23.84 -19.71
N GLU A 561 -28.00 -23.16 -19.71
CA GLU A 561 -28.97 -23.30 -20.83
C GLU A 561 -28.43 -22.73 -22.14
N LEU A 562 -27.80 -21.54 -22.08
CA LEU A 562 -27.18 -20.92 -23.25
C LEU A 562 -25.99 -21.76 -23.74
N GLN A 563 -25.20 -22.29 -22.87
CA GLN A 563 -24.05 -23.14 -23.23
C GLN A 563 -24.48 -24.43 -23.93
N LYS A 564 -25.57 -25.07 -23.47
CA LYS A 564 -26.17 -26.23 -24.17
C LYS A 564 -26.64 -25.88 -25.58
N ALA A 565 -27.25 -24.70 -25.75
CA ALA A 565 -27.68 -24.25 -27.08
C ALA A 565 -26.48 -23.99 -28.01
N ILE A 566 -25.40 -23.36 -27.48
CA ILE A 566 -24.15 -23.14 -28.22
C ILE A 566 -23.52 -24.48 -28.66
N TYR A 567 -23.48 -25.48 -27.76
CA TYR A 567 -22.94 -26.80 -28.09
C TYR A 567 -23.76 -27.50 -29.19
N ALA A 568 -25.09 -27.47 -29.10
CA ALA A 568 -25.98 -28.07 -30.10
C ALA A 568 -25.78 -27.45 -31.50
N VAL A 569 -25.65 -26.12 -31.53
CA VAL A 569 -25.39 -25.38 -32.78
C VAL A 569 -23.98 -25.67 -33.32
N SER A 570 -22.98 -25.72 -32.48
CA SER A 570 -21.59 -26.01 -32.85
C SER A 570 -21.46 -27.43 -33.40
N GLU A 571 -22.17 -28.42 -32.83
CA GLU A 571 -22.20 -29.79 -33.33
C GLU A 571 -22.83 -29.88 -34.73
N LYS A 572 -23.92 -29.12 -34.98
CA LYS A 572 -24.57 -29.05 -36.30
C LYS A 572 -23.64 -28.41 -37.33
N LEU A 573 -22.97 -27.33 -36.99
CA LEU A 573 -21.98 -26.66 -37.85
C LEU A 573 -20.81 -27.56 -38.18
N TYR A 574 -20.32 -28.35 -37.23
CA TYR A 574 -19.25 -29.32 -37.48
C TYR A 574 -19.70 -30.43 -38.43
N LYS A 575 -20.91 -30.97 -38.25
CA LYS A 575 -21.50 -31.99 -39.15
C LYS A 575 -21.76 -31.44 -40.56
N ALA A 576 -22.18 -30.18 -40.68
CA ALA A 576 -22.39 -29.52 -41.98
C ALA A 576 -21.07 -29.16 -42.71
N SER A 577 -19.96 -29.06 -41.98
CA SER A 577 -18.63 -28.72 -42.51
C SER A 577 -17.77 -29.97 -42.82
N ALA A 578 -18.22 -31.18 -42.41
CA ALA A 578 -17.51 -32.41 -42.70
C ALA A 578 -17.64 -32.76 -44.20
N PRO A 579 -16.54 -32.98 -44.95
CA PRO A 579 -16.63 -33.39 -46.35
C PRO A 579 -17.31 -34.74 -46.43
N GLN A 580 -18.35 -34.88 -47.29
CA GLN A 580 -18.91 -36.15 -47.69
C GLN A 580 -17.83 -36.97 -48.40
N GLN A 581 -17.10 -37.80 -47.67
CA GLN A 581 -16.33 -38.88 -48.29
C GLN A 581 -17.24 -40.06 -48.53
N GLY A 582 -17.45 -40.34 -49.83
CA GLY A 582 -18.16 -41.48 -50.34
C GLY A 582 -17.57 -42.79 -49.84
N GLU A 583 -18.46 -43.74 -49.65
CA GLU A 583 -18.23 -45.16 -49.44
C GLU A 583 -17.19 -45.76 -50.37
N GLN A 584 -16.08 -46.26 -49.81
CA GLN A 584 -15.43 -47.47 -50.30
C GLN A 584 -14.89 -48.30 -49.18
N ALA A 585 -15.43 -49.47 -49.04
CA ALA A 585 -15.07 -50.50 -48.08
C ALA A 585 -13.79 -51.21 -48.47
N ALA A 586 -12.97 -51.57 -47.47
CA ALA A 586 -12.38 -52.92 -47.32
C ALA A 586 -11.55 -53.03 -46.03
N PRO A 587 -11.39 -54.25 -45.50
CA PRO A 587 -11.41 -54.48 -44.06
C PRO A 587 -10.04 -54.86 -43.48
N GLY A 588 -9.89 -54.70 -42.18
CA GLY A 588 -8.95 -55.48 -41.41
C GLY A 588 -7.94 -54.72 -40.57
N ALA A 589 -8.19 -54.63 -39.30
CA ALA A 589 -7.34 -55.04 -38.19
C ALA A 589 -7.82 -54.46 -36.86
N ASN A 590 -7.96 -55.31 -35.93
CA ASN A 590 -8.54 -55.23 -34.60
C ASN A 590 -7.58 -54.55 -33.58
N PRO A 591 -8.05 -54.22 -32.39
CA PRO A 591 -7.62 -53.11 -31.57
C PRO A 591 -6.68 -53.51 -30.43
N GLN A 592 -5.96 -52.55 -29.89
CA GLN A 592 -5.47 -52.66 -28.50
C GLN A 592 -5.40 -51.31 -27.82
N GLN A 593 -6.23 -51.20 -26.83
CA GLN A 593 -6.14 -50.61 -25.48
C GLN A 593 -5.05 -49.56 -25.20
N GLY A 594 -5.49 -48.48 -24.58
CA GLY A 594 -4.76 -47.95 -23.43
C GLY A 594 -4.66 -46.44 -23.33
N GLY A 595 -5.30 -45.87 -22.30
CA GLY A 595 -4.78 -44.68 -21.69
C GLY A 595 -5.67 -43.44 -21.68
N GLN A 596 -6.40 -43.30 -20.61
CA GLN A 596 -6.99 -42.04 -20.14
C GLN A 596 -5.96 -40.93 -20.04
N ASN A 597 -6.30 -39.74 -20.48
CA ASN A 597 -5.75 -38.52 -19.88
C ASN A 597 -6.77 -37.38 -19.97
N PRO A 598 -7.11 -36.76 -18.83
CA PRO A 598 -7.88 -35.53 -18.82
C PRO A 598 -6.91 -34.38 -18.61
N ASN A 599 -6.84 -33.44 -19.55
CA ASN A 599 -6.65 -32.00 -19.24
C ASN A 599 -6.37 -31.18 -20.51
N GLY A 600 -7.17 -30.18 -20.68
CA GLY A 600 -6.88 -28.79 -21.00
C GLY A 600 -5.98 -28.51 -22.22
N ASP A 601 -6.58 -28.15 -23.33
CA ASP A 601 -5.85 -27.58 -24.46
C ASP A 601 -5.43 -26.13 -24.17
N VAL A 602 -4.12 -25.95 -24.13
CA VAL A 602 -3.46 -24.63 -24.22
C VAL A 602 -3.21 -24.37 -25.70
N TYR A 603 -3.74 -23.27 -26.23
CA TYR A 603 -3.38 -22.79 -27.57
C TYR A 603 -2.13 -21.91 -27.46
N ASP A 604 -1.00 -22.42 -27.95
CA ASP A 604 0.20 -21.64 -28.24
C ASP A 604 -0.07 -20.77 -29.49
N ALA A 605 0.12 -19.48 -29.34
CA ALA A 605 0.18 -18.54 -30.45
C ALA A 605 1.64 -18.32 -30.86
N ASP A 606 2.03 -18.87 -32.02
CA ASP A 606 3.31 -18.57 -32.67
C ASP A 606 3.40 -17.09 -33.04
N TYR A 607 4.35 -16.39 -32.45
CA TYR A 607 4.82 -15.08 -32.91
C TYR A 607 6.04 -15.30 -33.82
N LYS A 608 5.92 -14.89 -35.07
CA LYS A 608 7.06 -14.71 -35.96
C LYS A 608 7.62 -13.31 -35.77
N ASP A 609 8.88 -13.26 -35.43
CA ASP A 609 9.71 -12.04 -35.53
C ASP A 609 9.77 -11.61 -36.99
N VAL A 610 9.62 -10.31 -37.23
CA VAL A 610 9.98 -9.63 -38.47
C VAL A 610 10.93 -8.51 -38.09
N ASP A 611 12.10 -8.51 -38.76
CA ASP A 611 13.29 -7.67 -38.68
C ASP A 611 13.13 -6.22 -38.23
#